data_3cbc800ee1cba4ba1b0864f14f7a7c61
#
_entry.id   3cbc800ee1cba4ba1b0864f14f7a7c61
#
_cell.length_a   1.000
_cell.length_b   1.000
_cell.length_c   1.000
_cell.angle_alpha   90.00
_cell.angle_beta   90.00
_cell.angle_gamma   90.00
#
_symmetry.space_group_name_H-M   'P 1'
#
loop_
_entity.id
_entity.type
_entity.pdbx_description
1 polymer ?
#
loop_
_entity_poly.entity_id
_entity_poly.type
_entity_poly.pdbx_seq_one_letter_code
_entity_poly.pdbx_strand_id
1 'polypeptide(L)'
;MCGIKNLRITNFRGIEHLDIDDFSRVNVFLGQNNSGKTTVLEAIAMLMGMSNPDLPQLINAMRARKPFSNFIDILYFFYSLDGSVHPEIKAEQDNGSTRHLKLALSYVFDELAEPKNEPQPQMGTIHYVNTLEMYFDIADGDSKHSYKSWLRINPQGLVVNRKQAEGFLEKMRAWLTPSDLMTSNLPNDLAELFKSNQKELILKLLNLFDSKINSIEILTDDIYIGVEGMNRMMPLSMMGDGLRRYLSIVASAANPMVNIFLIDEIDNSLHYSVYKKLWKAVFAMAKLTDKQVFVTTHSKETLLHLNEMLQETPEYKEDLRLYTIERTLKKGIQAYKYTHEGLRGACDNDVEIRSVVL
;
A
#
# COMPACT_ATOMS: atom_id res chain seq x y z
N MET A 1 11.56 9.36 -12.55
CA MET A 1 10.87 8.52 -11.53
C MET A 1 11.38 7.09 -11.71
N CYS A 2 11.73 6.40 -10.65
CA CYS A 2 11.95 4.95 -10.72
C CYS A 2 10.69 4.29 -10.15
N GLY A 3 9.83 3.82 -11.01
CA GLY A 3 8.52 3.25 -10.66
C GLY A 3 8.33 1.84 -11.20
N ILE A 4 7.28 1.18 -10.75
CA ILE A 4 6.79 -0.07 -11.34
C ILE A 4 6.12 0.27 -12.66
N LYS A 5 6.50 -0.42 -13.73
CA LYS A 5 5.93 -0.31 -15.07
C LYS A 5 4.84 -1.35 -15.30
N ASN A 6 5.14 -2.59 -14.93
CA ASN A 6 4.24 -3.74 -15.08
C ASN A 6 4.22 -4.57 -13.81
N LEU A 7 3.12 -5.25 -13.55
CA LEU A 7 2.93 -6.13 -12.40
C LEU A 7 2.25 -7.43 -12.83
N ARG A 8 2.81 -8.55 -12.41
CA ARG A 8 2.21 -9.88 -12.54
C ARG A 8 2.03 -10.51 -11.17
N ILE A 9 0.84 -10.98 -10.88
CA ILE A 9 0.47 -11.65 -9.64
C ILE A 9 -0.04 -13.05 -9.98
N THR A 10 0.50 -14.07 -9.32
CA THR A 10 0.07 -15.46 -9.51
C THR A 10 -0.14 -16.12 -8.14
N ASN A 11 -1.25 -16.81 -7.96
CA ASN A 11 -1.61 -17.60 -6.78
C ASN A 11 -1.57 -16.84 -5.44
N PHE A 12 -1.77 -15.53 -5.46
CA PHE A 12 -1.69 -14.69 -4.26
C PHE A 12 -3.09 -14.33 -3.75
N ARG A 13 -3.43 -14.76 -2.53
CA ARG A 13 -4.73 -14.54 -1.90
C ARG A 13 -5.89 -15.01 -2.80
N GLY A 14 -6.78 -14.08 -3.17
CA GLY A 14 -7.91 -14.36 -4.07
C GLY A 14 -7.60 -14.24 -5.57
N ILE A 15 -6.33 -13.98 -5.93
CA ILE A 15 -5.87 -13.83 -7.31
C ILE A 15 -5.14 -15.11 -7.75
N GLU A 16 -5.70 -15.83 -8.72
CA GLU A 16 -5.05 -16.96 -9.38
C GLU A 16 -3.99 -16.45 -10.37
N HIS A 17 -4.42 -15.52 -11.25
CA HIS A 17 -3.54 -14.87 -12.21
C HIS A 17 -4.05 -13.46 -12.53
N LEU A 18 -3.14 -12.48 -12.57
CA LEU A 18 -3.44 -11.11 -12.95
C LEU A 18 -2.20 -10.45 -13.52
N ASP A 19 -2.30 -9.91 -14.73
CA ASP A 19 -1.30 -9.05 -15.36
C ASP A 19 -1.83 -7.62 -15.47
N ILE A 20 -1.00 -6.64 -15.10
CA ILE A 20 -1.31 -5.21 -15.22
C ILE A 20 -0.11 -4.52 -15.83
N ASP A 21 -0.31 -3.84 -16.95
CA ASP A 21 0.73 -3.17 -17.71
C ASP A 21 0.53 -1.66 -17.77
N ASP A 22 1.62 -0.93 -18.06
CA ASP A 22 1.62 0.50 -18.37
C ASP A 22 1.18 1.39 -17.20
N PHE A 23 1.73 1.12 -16.00
CA PHE A 23 1.54 2.03 -14.88
C PHE A 23 2.16 3.40 -15.15
N SER A 24 1.50 4.44 -14.66
CA SER A 24 1.96 5.82 -14.71
C SER A 24 2.31 6.33 -13.31
N ARG A 25 2.42 7.65 -13.13
CA ARG A 25 2.72 8.27 -11.83
C ARG A 25 1.60 8.06 -10.81
N VAL A 26 0.34 8.19 -11.23
CA VAL A 26 -0.84 7.96 -10.40
C VAL A 26 -1.71 6.88 -11.03
N ASN A 27 -1.91 5.79 -10.31
CA ASN A 27 -2.65 4.62 -10.77
C ASN A 27 -3.86 4.39 -9.87
N VAL A 28 -5.04 4.31 -10.46
CA VAL A 28 -6.30 4.19 -9.71
C VAL A 28 -6.95 2.84 -10.02
N PHE A 29 -7.07 1.99 -9.01
CA PHE A 29 -7.77 0.72 -9.10
C PHE A 29 -9.24 0.91 -8.74
N LEU A 30 -10.11 0.65 -9.70
CA LEU A 30 -11.55 0.72 -9.61
C LEU A 30 -12.15 -0.67 -9.44
N GLY A 31 -13.36 -0.76 -8.97
CA GLY A 31 -14.09 -2.02 -8.92
C GLY A 31 -15.04 -2.11 -7.74
N GLN A 32 -15.93 -3.08 -7.78
CA GLN A 32 -16.83 -3.37 -6.68
C GLN A 32 -16.08 -3.85 -5.42
N ASN A 33 -16.77 -3.89 -4.29
CA ASN A 33 -16.21 -4.48 -3.08
C ASN A 33 -15.85 -5.95 -3.34
N ASN A 34 -14.74 -6.40 -2.75
CA ASN A 34 -14.21 -7.75 -2.92
C ASN A 34 -13.75 -8.13 -4.34
N SER A 35 -13.53 -7.17 -5.24
CA SER A 35 -13.01 -7.42 -6.60
C SER A 35 -11.50 -7.75 -6.62
N GLY A 36 -10.75 -7.47 -5.55
CA GLY A 36 -9.32 -7.73 -5.47
C GLY A 36 -8.43 -6.48 -5.44
N LYS A 37 -8.97 -5.26 -5.44
CA LYS A 37 -8.22 -3.98 -5.44
C LYS A 37 -7.18 -3.92 -4.30
N THR A 38 -7.62 -4.11 -3.06
CA THR A 38 -6.72 -4.13 -1.89
C THR A 38 -5.67 -5.21 -2.01
N THR A 39 -6.01 -6.38 -2.59
CA THR A 39 -5.07 -7.47 -2.81
C THR A 39 -3.95 -7.08 -3.78
N VAL A 40 -4.25 -6.26 -4.79
CA VAL A 40 -3.23 -5.70 -5.69
C VAL A 40 -2.29 -4.76 -4.93
N LEU A 41 -2.81 -3.86 -4.08
CA LEU A 41 -1.96 -3.00 -3.24
C LEU A 41 -1.08 -3.82 -2.28
N GLU A 42 -1.63 -4.86 -1.67
CA GLU A 42 -0.89 -5.76 -0.77
C GLU A 42 0.23 -6.50 -1.52
N ALA A 43 -0.03 -6.94 -2.76
CA ALA A 43 0.98 -7.57 -3.60
C ALA A 43 2.13 -6.60 -3.91
N ILE A 44 1.83 -5.34 -4.25
CA ILE A 44 2.84 -4.30 -4.46
C ILE A 44 3.62 -4.06 -3.16
N ALA A 45 2.94 -3.94 -2.02
CA ALA A 45 3.59 -3.75 -0.73
C ALA A 45 4.53 -4.92 -0.38
N MET A 46 4.07 -6.16 -0.57
CA MET A 46 4.88 -7.37 -0.39
C MET A 46 6.12 -7.36 -1.29
N LEU A 47 5.95 -7.05 -2.57
CA LEU A 47 7.04 -7.03 -3.54
C LEU A 47 8.08 -5.96 -3.19
N MET A 48 7.67 -4.79 -2.70
CA MET A 48 8.56 -3.66 -2.42
C MET A 48 9.22 -3.72 -1.04
N GLY A 49 8.67 -4.47 -0.11
CA GLY A 49 9.22 -4.64 1.23
C GLY A 49 9.87 -5.99 1.49
N MET A 50 10.39 -6.62 0.50
CA MET A 50 10.81 -8.03 0.44
C MET A 50 11.89 -8.47 1.43
N SER A 51 12.77 -7.57 1.82
CA SER A 51 13.79 -7.86 2.84
C SER A 51 13.25 -7.80 4.28
N ASN A 52 11.99 -7.39 4.44
CA ASN A 52 11.35 -7.30 5.75
C ASN A 52 10.52 -8.57 6.05
N PRO A 53 11.00 -9.49 6.88
CA PRO A 53 10.27 -10.72 7.23
C PRO A 53 9.04 -10.46 8.12
N ASP A 54 8.89 -9.28 8.71
CA ASP A 54 7.70 -8.89 9.48
C ASP A 54 6.54 -8.42 8.60
N LEU A 55 6.80 -8.12 7.31
CA LEU A 55 5.83 -7.49 6.42
C LEU A 55 4.54 -8.32 6.20
N PRO A 56 4.59 -9.66 6.04
CA PRO A 56 3.37 -10.46 5.94
C PRO A 56 2.46 -10.29 7.15
N GLN A 57 3.03 -10.27 8.36
CA GLN A 57 2.25 -10.04 9.58
C GLN A 57 1.63 -8.64 9.60
N LEU A 58 2.39 -7.61 9.22
CA LEU A 58 1.90 -6.23 9.18
C LEU A 58 0.73 -6.08 8.20
N ILE A 59 0.86 -6.61 6.99
CA ILE A 59 -0.19 -6.57 5.97
C ILE A 59 -1.43 -7.34 6.43
N ASN A 60 -1.26 -8.51 7.04
CA ASN A 60 -2.39 -9.27 7.55
C ASN A 60 -3.08 -8.56 8.73
N ALA A 61 -2.30 -7.96 9.64
CA ALA A 61 -2.81 -7.19 10.77
C ALA A 61 -3.62 -5.97 10.30
N MET A 62 -3.19 -5.29 9.23
CA MET A 62 -3.92 -4.17 8.63
C MET A 62 -5.32 -4.58 8.16
N ARG A 63 -5.45 -5.77 7.54
CA ARG A 63 -6.74 -6.30 7.06
C ARG A 63 -7.60 -6.85 8.18
N ALA A 64 -7.04 -7.72 9.03
CA ALA A 64 -7.77 -8.43 10.08
C ALA A 64 -7.73 -7.71 11.43
N ARG A 65 -6.96 -6.63 11.57
CA ARG A 65 -6.69 -5.93 12.84
C ARG A 65 -6.12 -6.83 13.94
N LYS A 66 -5.54 -7.96 13.54
CA LYS A 66 -4.94 -8.94 14.44
C LYS A 66 -3.57 -9.40 13.91
N PRO A 67 -2.57 -9.54 14.79
CA PRO A 67 -1.33 -10.19 14.43
C PRO A 67 -1.58 -11.67 14.11
N PHE A 68 -0.62 -12.33 13.46
CA PHE A 68 -0.64 -13.78 13.26
C PHE A 68 -0.77 -14.51 14.60
N SER A 69 -1.71 -15.42 14.68
CA SER A 69 -1.95 -16.24 15.87
C SER A 69 -1.82 -17.73 15.61
N ASN A 70 -1.97 -18.16 14.37
CA ASN A 70 -1.93 -19.58 13.98
C ASN A 70 -1.52 -19.76 12.52
N PHE A 71 -1.35 -21.02 12.11
CA PHE A 71 -0.95 -21.40 10.77
C PHE A 71 -1.93 -20.95 9.66
N ILE A 72 -3.22 -20.90 9.95
CA ILE A 72 -4.23 -20.47 8.97
C ILE A 72 -3.97 -19.04 8.52
N ASP A 73 -3.44 -18.18 9.40
CA ASP A 73 -3.11 -16.81 9.06
C ASP A 73 -2.04 -16.72 7.96
N ILE A 74 -1.12 -17.69 7.88
CA ILE A 74 -0.15 -17.81 6.78
C ILE A 74 -0.85 -18.24 5.49
N LEU A 75 -1.80 -19.17 5.55
CA LEU A 75 -2.51 -19.66 4.36
C LEU A 75 -3.32 -18.58 3.66
N TYR A 76 -3.69 -17.48 4.35
CA TYR A 76 -4.35 -16.35 3.71
C TYR A 76 -3.53 -15.67 2.61
N PHE A 77 -2.23 -15.93 2.49
CA PHE A 77 -1.41 -15.46 1.37
C PHE A 77 -1.47 -16.36 0.13
N PHE A 78 -1.99 -17.58 0.26
CA PHE A 78 -2.02 -18.60 -0.78
C PHE A 78 -3.40 -18.65 -1.45
N TYR A 79 -3.42 -18.80 -2.76
CA TYR A 79 -4.67 -18.92 -3.52
C TYR A 79 -5.46 -20.13 -3.03
N SER A 80 -6.77 -19.94 -2.83
CA SER A 80 -7.69 -20.95 -2.29
C SER A 80 -7.27 -21.57 -0.95
N LEU A 81 -6.42 -20.90 -0.18
CA LEU A 81 -5.83 -21.40 1.06
C LEU A 81 -5.01 -22.69 0.88
N ASP A 82 -4.52 -22.96 -0.33
CA ASP A 82 -3.76 -24.14 -0.68
C ASP A 82 -2.26 -23.87 -0.53
N GLY A 83 -1.65 -24.39 0.54
CA GLY A 83 -0.22 -24.24 0.81
C GLY A 83 0.70 -24.98 -0.17
N SER A 84 0.16 -25.81 -1.08
CA SER A 84 0.93 -26.49 -2.12
C SER A 84 1.20 -25.59 -3.34
N VAL A 85 0.38 -24.55 -3.57
CA VAL A 85 0.64 -23.55 -4.61
C VAL A 85 1.66 -22.51 -4.14
N HIS A 86 2.39 -21.91 -5.06
CA HIS A 86 3.37 -20.90 -4.74
C HIS A 86 2.90 -19.52 -5.22
N PRO A 87 2.58 -18.60 -4.30
CA PRO A 87 2.34 -17.21 -4.69
C PRO A 87 3.60 -16.59 -5.28
N GLU A 88 3.45 -15.95 -6.44
CA GLU A 88 4.50 -15.22 -7.11
C GLU A 88 4.03 -13.82 -7.47
N ILE A 89 4.89 -12.83 -7.22
CA ILE A 89 4.66 -11.42 -7.58
C ILE A 89 5.90 -10.94 -8.32
N LYS A 90 5.71 -10.46 -9.56
CA LYS A 90 6.77 -9.97 -10.42
C LYS A 90 6.47 -8.56 -10.88
N ALA A 91 7.49 -7.72 -10.97
CA ALA A 91 7.37 -6.39 -11.56
C ALA A 91 8.60 -6.05 -12.39
N GLU A 92 8.37 -5.33 -13.47
CA GLU A 92 9.37 -4.58 -14.22
C GLU A 92 9.29 -3.11 -13.83
N GLN A 93 10.42 -2.46 -13.69
CA GLN A 93 10.54 -1.05 -13.36
C GLN A 93 10.87 -0.21 -14.59
N ASP A 94 10.65 1.11 -14.52
CA ASP A 94 10.92 2.05 -15.61
C ASP A 94 12.39 2.02 -16.11
N ASN A 95 13.33 1.70 -15.22
CA ASN A 95 14.76 1.57 -15.54
C ASN A 95 15.15 0.21 -16.13
N GLY A 96 14.19 -0.70 -16.38
CA GLY A 96 14.40 -2.04 -16.88
C GLY A 96 14.79 -3.07 -15.81
N SER A 97 14.94 -2.66 -14.54
CA SER A 97 15.17 -3.63 -13.48
C SER A 97 13.91 -4.46 -13.19
N THR A 98 14.09 -5.68 -12.71
CA THR A 98 13.00 -6.58 -12.38
C THR A 98 13.05 -7.00 -10.93
N ARG A 99 11.87 -7.23 -10.35
CA ARG A 99 11.69 -7.75 -9.01
C ARG A 99 10.80 -8.97 -9.05
N HIS A 100 11.17 -10.00 -8.30
CA HIS A 100 10.39 -11.22 -8.18
C HIS A 100 10.35 -11.66 -6.72
N LEU A 101 9.17 -11.77 -6.15
CA LEU A 101 8.91 -12.39 -4.86
C LEU A 101 8.16 -13.70 -5.08
N LYS A 102 8.66 -14.77 -4.48
CA LYS A 102 7.98 -16.08 -4.39
C LYS A 102 7.78 -16.44 -2.93
N LEU A 103 6.58 -16.87 -2.59
CA LEU A 103 6.25 -17.41 -1.28
C LEU A 103 6.17 -18.94 -1.36
N ALA A 104 6.65 -19.62 -0.33
CA ALA A 104 6.53 -21.05 -0.18
C ALA A 104 6.25 -21.42 1.26
N LEU A 105 5.53 -22.51 1.45
CA LEU A 105 5.31 -23.11 2.77
C LEU A 105 6.27 -24.27 2.95
N SER A 106 7.00 -24.26 4.05
CA SER A 106 7.85 -25.38 4.45
C SER A 106 7.56 -25.86 5.88
N TYR A 107 7.88 -27.11 6.12
CA TYR A 107 7.75 -27.73 7.43
C TYR A 107 9.18 -27.93 7.95
N VAL A 108 9.55 -27.23 9.01
CA VAL A 108 10.89 -27.30 9.56
C VAL A 108 10.83 -27.94 10.94
N PHE A 109 11.83 -28.77 11.23
CA PHE A 109 12.04 -29.33 12.57
C PHE A 109 12.33 -28.19 13.54
N ASP A 110 11.61 -28.13 14.65
CA ASP A 110 11.92 -27.17 15.72
C ASP A 110 12.88 -27.81 16.72
N GLU A 111 14.19 -27.57 16.54
CA GLU A 111 15.20 -27.98 17.48
C GLU A 111 15.14 -27.19 18.81
N LEU A 112 14.35 -26.12 18.87
CA LEU A 112 14.24 -25.24 20.04
C LEU A 112 13.05 -25.57 20.95
N ALA A 113 12.25 -26.56 20.60
CA ALA A 113 11.18 -27.07 21.46
C ALA A 113 11.69 -28.05 22.50
N GLU A 114 12.73 -27.66 23.27
CA GLU A 114 13.01 -28.38 24.50
C GLU A 114 11.91 -28.08 25.53
N PRO A 115 11.19 -29.09 26.03
CA PRO A 115 10.24 -28.88 27.12
C PRO A 115 11.02 -28.46 28.36
N LYS A 116 10.94 -27.20 28.75
CA LYS A 116 11.38 -26.76 30.07
C LYS A 116 10.41 -27.39 31.08
N ASN A 117 10.91 -28.41 31.78
CA ASN A 117 10.29 -29.03 32.96
C ASN A 117 9.20 -30.09 32.73
N GLU A 118 9.51 -31.20 32.06
CA GLU A 118 8.79 -32.43 32.31
C GLU A 118 9.81 -33.59 32.58
N PRO A 119 9.62 -34.40 33.65
CA PRO A 119 10.48 -35.54 33.95
C PRO A 119 9.98 -36.73 33.11
N GLN A 120 10.54 -36.98 32.00
CA GLN A 120 10.77 -38.15 31.19
C GLN A 120 10.61 -37.88 29.70
N PRO A 121 11.55 -38.25 28.84
CA PRO A 121 11.37 -38.16 27.40
C PRO A 121 10.45 -39.29 26.96
N GLN A 122 9.18 -38.97 26.75
CA GLN A 122 8.35 -39.78 25.86
C GLN A 122 8.92 -39.62 24.44
N MET A 123 9.17 -40.78 23.82
CA MET A 123 9.72 -40.95 22.47
C MET A 123 9.20 -39.86 21.52
N GLY A 124 10.11 -38.96 21.15
CA GLY A 124 10.03 -37.85 20.21
C GLY A 124 8.69 -37.52 19.56
N THR A 125 7.96 -36.60 20.16
CA THR A 125 6.96 -35.87 19.41
C THR A 125 7.72 -34.90 18.50
N ILE A 126 7.82 -35.27 17.22
CA ILE A 126 8.42 -34.41 16.20
C ILE A 126 7.49 -33.22 16.02
N HIS A 127 7.86 -32.06 16.53
CA HIS A 127 7.14 -30.82 16.32
C HIS A 127 7.56 -30.20 14.99
N TYR A 128 6.72 -30.37 13.96
CA TYR A 128 6.88 -29.63 12.71
C TYR A 128 6.33 -28.22 12.89
N VAL A 129 7.12 -27.24 12.56
CA VAL A 129 6.71 -25.84 12.59
C VAL A 129 6.51 -25.34 11.17
N ASN A 130 5.32 -24.82 10.90
CA ASN A 130 4.99 -24.22 9.62
C ASN A 130 5.74 -22.93 9.44
N THR A 131 6.50 -22.85 8.36
CA THR A 131 7.37 -21.72 8.04
C THR A 131 6.94 -21.13 6.70
N LEU A 132 6.62 -19.83 6.68
CA LEU A 132 6.49 -19.07 5.44
C LEU A 132 7.87 -18.64 4.99
N GLU A 133 8.32 -19.16 3.87
CA GLU A 133 9.56 -18.76 3.22
C GLU A 133 9.29 -17.75 2.11
N MET A 134 10.11 -16.72 2.04
CA MET A 134 10.07 -15.67 1.04
C MET A 134 11.37 -15.68 0.26
N TYR A 135 11.29 -15.93 -1.03
CA TYR A 135 12.40 -15.91 -1.96
C TYR A 135 12.31 -14.66 -2.80
N PHE A 136 13.37 -13.93 -2.87
CA PHE A 136 13.43 -12.64 -3.49
C PHE A 136 14.58 -12.51 -4.49
N ASP A 137 14.26 -12.14 -5.72
CA ASP A 137 15.23 -11.85 -6.75
C ASP A 137 15.08 -10.41 -7.24
N ILE A 138 16.20 -9.71 -7.36
CA ILE A 138 16.33 -8.44 -8.08
C ILE A 138 17.32 -8.64 -9.22
N ALA A 139 16.96 -8.18 -10.43
CA ALA A 139 17.91 -8.02 -11.52
C ALA A 139 17.93 -6.55 -11.97
N ASP A 140 19.15 -5.97 -12.02
CA ASP A 140 19.38 -4.59 -12.45
C ASP A 140 20.57 -4.60 -13.42
N GLY A 141 20.29 -4.50 -14.71
CA GLY A 141 21.26 -4.75 -15.77
C GLY A 141 21.87 -6.16 -15.66
N ASP A 142 23.20 -6.23 -15.61
CA ASP A 142 23.94 -7.49 -15.45
C ASP A 142 24.01 -7.99 -13.99
N SER A 143 23.57 -7.18 -13.04
CA SER A 143 23.60 -7.54 -11.63
C SER A 143 22.33 -8.30 -11.22
N LYS A 144 22.53 -9.47 -10.61
CA LYS A 144 21.43 -10.27 -10.06
C LYS A 144 21.69 -10.59 -8.59
N HIS A 145 20.70 -10.30 -7.75
CA HIS A 145 20.77 -10.56 -6.32
C HIS A 145 19.57 -11.39 -5.88
N SER A 146 19.84 -12.40 -5.06
CA SER A 146 18.81 -13.29 -4.52
C SER A 146 18.91 -13.29 -3.00
N TYR A 147 17.76 -13.17 -2.34
CA TYR A 147 17.65 -13.13 -0.90
C TYR A 147 16.61 -14.13 -0.44
N LYS A 148 16.74 -14.61 0.79
CA LYS A 148 15.75 -15.46 1.43
C LYS A 148 15.47 -14.91 2.81
N SER A 149 14.21 -14.78 3.16
CA SER A 149 13.75 -14.53 4.52
C SER A 149 12.65 -15.51 4.89
N TRP A 150 12.32 -15.60 6.16
CA TRP A 150 11.24 -16.46 6.62
C TRP A 150 10.61 -15.97 7.91
N LEU A 151 9.37 -16.32 8.11
CA LEU A 151 8.66 -16.21 9.37
C LEU A 151 8.07 -17.55 9.77
N ARG A 152 7.97 -17.77 11.06
CA ARG A 152 7.54 -19.03 11.67
C ARG A 152 6.61 -18.74 12.83
N ILE A 153 5.53 -19.49 12.95
CA ILE A 153 4.64 -19.43 14.11
C ILE A 153 4.86 -20.71 14.93
N ASN A 154 5.38 -20.55 16.13
CA ASN A 154 5.57 -21.64 17.08
C ASN A 154 4.65 -21.44 18.30
N PRO A 155 4.53 -22.40 19.23
CA PRO A 155 3.70 -22.27 20.43
C PRO A 155 4.06 -21.08 21.31
N GLN A 156 5.29 -20.56 21.23
CA GLN A 156 5.78 -19.40 21.97
C GLN A 156 5.51 -18.08 21.27
N GLY A 157 5.02 -18.11 20.05
CA GLY A 157 4.69 -16.93 19.25
C GLY A 157 5.36 -16.87 17.87
N LEU A 158 5.39 -15.68 17.29
CA LEU A 158 5.97 -15.44 15.97
C LEU A 158 7.50 -15.31 16.07
N VAL A 159 8.21 -16.07 15.25
CA VAL A 159 9.65 -15.97 15.08
C VAL A 159 9.96 -15.56 13.64
N VAL A 160 10.81 -14.56 13.46
CA VAL A 160 11.24 -14.06 12.15
C VAL A 160 12.75 -14.12 12.00
N ASN A 161 13.23 -14.45 10.80
CA ASN A 161 14.64 -14.40 10.49
C ASN A 161 15.04 -13.04 9.92
N ARG A 162 15.49 -12.15 10.77
CA ARG A 162 15.96 -10.81 10.36
C ARG A 162 17.40 -10.82 9.84
N LYS A 163 18.22 -11.81 10.20
CA LYS A 163 19.65 -11.86 9.83
C LYS A 163 19.89 -12.02 8.32
N GLN A 164 19.01 -12.72 7.62
CA GLN A 164 19.14 -12.92 6.17
C GLN A 164 18.77 -11.66 5.37
N ALA A 165 18.08 -10.71 6.00
CA ALA A 165 17.73 -9.43 5.39
C ALA A 165 18.79 -8.33 5.58
N GLU A 166 19.81 -8.55 6.44
CA GLU A 166 20.80 -7.53 6.84
C GLU A 166 21.75 -7.11 5.70
N GLY A 167 21.88 -7.88 4.64
CA GLY A 167 22.75 -7.57 3.50
C GLY A 167 22.15 -6.70 2.40
N PHE A 168 20.85 -6.42 2.45
CA PHE A 168 20.14 -5.69 1.43
C PHE A 168 19.50 -4.41 1.97
N LEU A 169 19.97 -3.28 1.48
CA LEU A 169 19.33 -1.98 1.71
C LEU A 169 18.31 -1.75 0.60
N GLU A 170 17.03 -1.88 0.93
CA GLU A 170 15.94 -1.58 0.01
C GLU A 170 15.97 -0.09 -0.37
N LYS A 171 16.22 0.17 -1.66
CA LYS A 171 16.25 1.53 -2.22
C LYS A 171 14.84 2.06 -2.54
N MET A 172 13.90 1.13 -2.79
CA MET A 172 12.51 1.47 -3.06
C MET A 172 11.63 0.94 -1.93
N ARG A 173 10.92 1.83 -1.27
CA ARG A 173 10.01 1.48 -0.18
C ARG A 173 8.59 1.83 -0.57
N ALA A 174 7.67 0.89 -0.34
CA ALA A 174 6.24 1.14 -0.43
C ALA A 174 5.66 1.45 0.94
N TRP A 175 4.71 2.37 0.98
CA TRP A 175 3.93 2.67 2.17
C TRP A 175 2.44 2.45 1.87
N LEU A 176 1.82 1.53 2.60
CA LEU A 176 0.39 1.27 2.51
C LEU A 176 -0.35 2.03 3.61
N THR A 177 -1.27 2.87 3.21
CA THR A 177 -2.16 3.59 4.14
C THR A 177 -3.50 2.87 4.18
N PRO A 178 -3.86 2.21 5.30
CA PRO A 178 -5.15 1.57 5.46
C PRO A 178 -6.29 2.58 5.50
N SER A 179 -7.46 2.17 5.04
CA SER A 179 -8.67 3.00 5.00
C SER A 179 -9.07 3.56 6.37
N ASP A 180 -8.80 2.83 7.45
CA ASP A 180 -9.29 3.13 8.81
C ASP A 180 -8.25 3.73 9.75
N LEU A 181 -6.98 3.80 9.37
CA LEU A 181 -5.95 4.37 10.24
C LEU A 181 -5.89 5.89 10.07
N MET A 182 -6.68 6.56 10.87
CA MET A 182 -6.26 7.86 11.39
C MET A 182 -5.05 7.59 12.26
N THR A 183 -3.89 8.01 11.80
CA THR A 183 -2.63 7.68 12.42
C THR A 183 -2.61 8.21 13.85
N SER A 184 -2.74 7.33 14.81
CA SER A 184 -2.53 7.60 16.25
C SER A 184 -1.12 8.18 16.51
N ASN A 185 -0.26 8.17 15.50
CA ASN A 185 1.15 8.61 15.58
C ASN A 185 1.45 9.84 14.70
N LEU A 186 0.44 10.49 14.12
CA LEU A 186 0.63 11.62 13.22
C LEU A 186 1.51 12.75 13.77
N PRO A 187 1.45 13.13 15.08
CA PRO A 187 2.36 14.14 15.63
C PRO A 187 3.83 13.72 15.53
N ASN A 188 4.15 12.45 15.84
CA ASN A 188 5.52 11.95 15.74
C ASN A 188 6.01 11.87 14.28
N ASP A 189 5.15 11.41 13.37
CA ASP A 189 5.48 11.34 11.94
C ASP A 189 5.77 12.74 11.38
N LEU A 190 4.98 13.74 11.75
CA LEU A 190 5.22 15.14 11.38
C LEU A 190 6.47 15.70 12.03
N ALA A 191 6.76 15.36 13.29
CA ALA A 191 7.97 15.79 13.97
C ALA A 191 9.23 15.32 13.23
N GLU A 192 9.27 14.05 12.79
CA GLU A 192 10.37 13.50 11.99
C GLU A 192 10.47 14.19 10.62
N LEU A 193 9.35 14.51 9.98
CA LEU A 193 9.32 15.25 8.72
C LEU A 193 9.83 16.68 8.89
N PHE A 194 9.47 17.35 9.98
CA PHE A 194 9.97 18.71 10.28
C PHE A 194 11.48 18.72 10.55
N LYS A 195 12.01 17.71 11.26
CA LYS A 195 13.45 17.50 11.42
C LYS A 195 14.16 17.27 10.07
N SER A 196 13.46 16.65 9.11
CA SER A 196 13.96 16.40 7.75
C SER A 196 13.70 17.56 6.78
N ASN A 197 13.37 18.77 7.28
CA ASN A 197 13.07 19.96 6.49
C ASN A 197 11.89 19.83 5.51
N GLN A 198 10.91 18.97 5.80
CA GLN A 198 9.72 18.77 4.95
C GLN A 198 8.54 19.68 5.34
N LYS A 199 8.69 20.56 6.34
CA LYS A 199 7.59 21.41 6.85
C LYS A 199 6.97 22.29 5.76
N GLU A 200 7.81 22.92 4.92
CA GLU A 200 7.34 23.78 3.83
C GLU A 200 6.56 23.00 2.77
N LEU A 201 7.00 21.76 2.43
CA LEU A 201 6.28 20.89 1.52
C LEU A 201 4.89 20.54 2.08
N ILE A 202 4.82 20.18 3.36
CA ILE A 202 3.55 19.86 4.03
C ILE A 202 2.63 21.07 4.02
N LEU A 203 3.14 22.26 4.35
CA LEU A 203 2.36 23.49 4.34
C LEU A 203 1.86 23.84 2.95
N LYS A 204 2.71 23.67 1.91
CA LYS A 204 2.31 23.86 0.51
C LYS A 204 1.16 22.92 0.10
N LEU A 205 1.24 21.66 0.52
CA LEU A 205 0.18 20.68 0.25
C LEU A 205 -1.11 21.00 1.03
N LEU A 206 -1.00 21.41 2.30
CA LEU A 206 -2.15 21.86 3.09
C LEU A 206 -2.85 23.08 2.47
N ASN A 207 -2.11 24.01 1.87
CA ASN A 207 -2.67 25.15 1.14
C ASN A 207 -3.50 24.74 -0.08
N LEU A 208 -3.26 23.56 -0.68
CA LEU A 208 -4.13 23.01 -1.74
C LEU A 208 -5.48 22.56 -1.20
N PHE A 209 -5.53 22.16 0.05
CA PHE A 209 -6.78 21.79 0.73
C PHE A 209 -7.55 23.04 1.19
N ASP A 210 -6.90 23.94 1.88
CA ASP A 210 -7.45 25.21 2.30
C ASP A 210 -6.38 26.31 2.24
N SER A 211 -6.56 27.28 1.32
CA SER A 211 -5.62 28.38 1.09
C SER A 211 -5.47 29.32 2.28
N LYS A 212 -6.38 29.28 3.25
CA LYS A 212 -6.30 30.06 4.49
C LYS A 212 -5.35 29.45 5.54
N ILE A 213 -4.91 28.20 5.37
CA ILE A 213 -3.93 27.60 6.27
C ILE A 213 -2.57 28.24 6.01
N ASN A 214 -1.98 28.87 7.02
CA ASN A 214 -0.71 29.60 6.91
C ASN A 214 0.42 29.01 7.75
N SER A 215 0.12 28.16 8.72
CA SER A 215 1.14 27.51 9.54
C SER A 215 0.66 26.18 10.12
N ILE A 216 1.63 25.33 10.47
CA ILE A 216 1.42 24.06 11.17
C ILE A 216 2.53 23.90 12.21
N GLU A 217 2.15 23.59 13.44
CA GLU A 217 3.08 23.40 14.56
C GLU A 217 2.71 22.16 15.36
N ILE A 218 3.69 21.59 16.05
CA ILE A 218 3.50 20.51 17.00
C ILE A 218 3.80 21.11 18.38
N LEU A 219 2.78 21.16 19.23
CA LEU A 219 2.89 21.71 20.58
C LEU A 219 2.34 20.70 21.56
N THR A 220 3.13 20.32 22.56
CA THR A 220 2.70 19.38 23.62
C THR A 220 2.02 18.12 23.10
N ASP A 221 2.65 17.45 22.11
CA ASP A 221 2.20 16.21 21.48
C ASP A 221 0.88 16.31 20.67
N ASP A 222 0.38 17.53 20.40
CA ASP A 222 -0.77 17.76 19.52
C ASP A 222 -0.37 18.69 18.34
N ILE A 223 -1.16 18.61 17.27
CA ILE A 223 -0.94 19.36 16.04
C ILE A 223 -1.84 20.60 16.06
N TYR A 224 -1.23 21.76 15.81
CA TYR A 224 -1.92 23.05 15.73
C TYR A 224 -1.80 23.63 14.34
N ILE A 225 -2.90 24.15 13.82
CA ILE A 225 -3.03 24.75 12.49
C ILE A 225 -3.31 26.23 12.63
N GLY A 226 -2.47 27.07 12.00
CA GLY A 226 -2.74 28.50 11.87
C GLY A 226 -3.61 28.76 10.64
N VAL A 227 -4.66 29.54 10.83
CA VAL A 227 -5.61 29.91 9.78
C VAL A 227 -5.69 31.42 9.69
N GLU A 228 -5.67 31.94 8.50
CA GLU A 228 -5.79 33.38 8.23
C GLU A 228 -7.05 33.97 8.86
N GLY A 229 -6.88 35.12 9.53
CA GLY A 229 -7.97 35.81 10.25
C GLY A 229 -8.24 35.28 11.66
N MET A 230 -7.53 34.24 12.12
CA MET A 230 -7.59 33.77 13.51
C MET A 230 -6.40 34.29 14.33
N ASN A 231 -6.69 34.77 15.56
CA ASN A 231 -5.65 35.28 16.47
C ASN A 231 -4.87 34.16 17.19
N ARG A 232 -5.32 32.90 17.11
CA ARG A 232 -4.72 31.72 17.74
C ARG A 232 -4.76 30.54 16.81
N MET A 233 -3.75 29.68 16.92
CA MET A 233 -3.75 28.40 16.23
C MET A 233 -4.84 27.48 16.80
N MET A 234 -5.43 26.67 15.94
CA MET A 234 -6.46 25.72 16.28
C MET A 234 -5.88 24.30 16.40
N PRO A 235 -6.21 23.53 17.46
CA PRO A 235 -5.85 22.13 17.48
C PRO A 235 -6.48 21.39 16.29
N LEU A 236 -5.73 20.46 15.68
CA LEU A 236 -6.21 19.64 14.55
C LEU A 236 -7.45 18.84 14.94
N SER A 237 -7.58 18.45 16.22
CA SER A 237 -8.74 17.74 16.77
C SER A 237 -10.04 18.55 16.69
N MET A 238 -9.94 19.89 16.63
CA MET A 238 -11.09 20.80 16.48
C MET A 238 -11.40 21.12 15.01
N MET A 239 -10.57 20.67 14.09
CA MET A 239 -10.81 20.80 12.66
C MET A 239 -11.50 19.53 12.13
N GLY A 240 -12.26 19.65 11.07
CA GLY A 240 -13.04 18.53 10.55
C GLY A 240 -12.18 17.30 10.19
N ASP A 241 -12.78 16.12 10.26
CA ASP A 241 -12.12 14.83 9.95
C ASP A 241 -11.47 14.79 8.56
N GLY A 242 -12.03 15.53 7.60
CA GLY A 242 -11.47 15.67 6.27
C GLY A 242 -10.05 16.25 6.25
N LEU A 243 -9.78 17.30 7.01
CA LEU A 243 -8.43 17.88 7.11
C LEU A 243 -7.47 16.93 7.83
N ARG A 244 -7.95 16.24 8.86
CA ARG A 244 -7.15 15.29 9.63
C ARG A 244 -6.68 14.12 8.75
N ARG A 245 -7.61 13.53 7.99
CA ARG A 245 -7.28 12.45 7.05
C ARG A 245 -6.38 12.95 5.90
N TYR A 246 -6.68 14.11 5.35
CA TYR A 246 -5.85 14.74 4.33
C TYR A 246 -4.41 14.92 4.83
N LEU A 247 -4.23 15.48 6.02
CA LEU A 247 -2.90 15.67 6.62
C LEU A 247 -2.18 14.34 6.85
N SER A 248 -2.89 13.29 7.27
CA SER A 248 -2.31 11.95 7.42
C SER A 248 -1.77 11.41 6.09
N ILE A 249 -2.53 11.56 5.01
CA ILE A 249 -2.11 11.16 3.65
C ILE A 249 -0.88 11.95 3.23
N VAL A 250 -0.92 13.28 3.40
CA VAL A 250 0.16 14.18 3.03
C VAL A 250 1.43 13.89 3.84
N ALA A 251 1.33 13.69 5.16
CA ALA A 251 2.46 13.37 6.02
C ALA A 251 3.11 12.03 5.62
N SER A 252 2.31 10.99 5.44
CA SER A 252 2.82 9.69 4.99
C SER A 252 3.53 9.79 3.63
N ALA A 253 2.95 10.56 2.72
CA ALA A 253 3.47 10.74 1.38
C ALA A 253 4.71 11.66 1.33
N ALA A 254 4.86 12.60 2.25
CA ALA A 254 6.02 13.48 2.35
C ALA A 254 7.29 12.76 2.85
N ASN A 255 7.17 11.54 3.41
CA ASN A 255 8.31 10.78 3.92
C ASN A 255 9.33 10.50 2.79
N PRO A 256 10.57 11.03 2.85
CA PRO A 256 11.55 10.89 1.78
C PRO A 256 12.03 9.45 1.56
N MET A 257 11.81 8.57 2.55
CA MET A 257 12.18 7.15 2.47
C MET A 257 11.17 6.31 1.68
N VAL A 258 10.02 6.86 1.31
CA VAL A 258 8.95 6.17 0.56
C VAL A 258 9.02 6.59 -0.90
N ASN A 259 9.08 5.63 -1.83
CA ASN A 259 9.08 5.86 -3.28
C ASN A 259 7.74 5.51 -3.92
N ILE A 260 7.06 4.52 -3.37
CA ILE A 260 5.75 4.06 -3.81
C ILE A 260 4.75 4.25 -2.69
N PHE A 261 3.69 5.00 -2.98
CA PHE A 261 2.67 5.32 -2.00
C PHE A 261 1.36 4.62 -2.37
N LEU A 262 0.84 3.84 -1.44
CA LEU A 262 -0.33 3.00 -1.63
C LEU A 262 -1.47 3.53 -0.73
N ILE A 263 -2.60 3.89 -1.32
CA ILE A 263 -3.75 4.44 -0.60
C ILE A 263 -4.94 3.51 -0.84
N ASP A 264 -5.37 2.81 0.20
CA ASP A 264 -6.58 1.99 0.12
C ASP A 264 -7.81 2.83 0.46
N GLU A 265 -8.86 2.73 -0.37
CA GLU A 265 -10.13 3.45 -0.21
C GLU A 265 -9.93 4.94 0.07
N ILE A 266 -9.39 5.69 -0.90
CA ILE A 266 -9.05 7.11 -0.77
C ILE A 266 -10.22 7.98 -0.30
N ASP A 267 -11.42 7.59 -0.67
CA ASP A 267 -12.69 8.27 -0.40
C ASP A 267 -13.30 7.93 0.97
N ASN A 268 -12.76 6.92 1.68
CA ASN A 268 -13.33 6.49 2.94
C ASN A 268 -13.29 7.61 4.00
N SER A 269 -14.42 7.79 4.71
CA SER A 269 -14.60 8.78 5.78
C SER A 269 -14.42 10.25 5.36
N LEU A 270 -14.47 10.55 4.05
CA LEU A 270 -14.39 11.91 3.53
C LEU A 270 -15.71 12.35 2.93
N HIS A 271 -16.07 13.62 3.15
CA HIS A 271 -17.19 14.24 2.47
C HIS A 271 -16.84 14.56 1.02
N TYR A 272 -17.75 14.36 0.08
CA TYR A 272 -17.52 14.57 -1.35
C TYR A 272 -16.94 15.95 -1.72
N SER A 273 -17.26 16.98 -0.95
CA SER A 273 -16.77 18.35 -1.18
C SER A 273 -15.26 18.52 -1.11
N VAL A 274 -14.54 17.52 -0.57
CA VAL A 274 -13.07 17.55 -0.46
C VAL A 274 -12.38 16.68 -1.52
N TYR A 275 -13.11 15.85 -2.28
CA TYR A 275 -12.50 14.90 -3.21
C TYR A 275 -11.64 15.56 -4.28
N LYS A 276 -12.12 16.65 -4.88
CA LYS A 276 -11.35 17.40 -5.88
C LYS A 276 -10.02 17.94 -5.33
N LYS A 277 -10.05 18.49 -4.10
CA LYS A 277 -8.86 18.99 -3.41
C LYS A 277 -7.91 17.85 -3.07
N LEU A 278 -8.45 16.71 -2.64
CA LEU A 278 -7.68 15.51 -2.33
C LEU A 278 -6.93 15.00 -3.57
N TRP A 279 -7.62 14.86 -4.70
CA TRP A 279 -6.97 14.46 -5.95
C TRP A 279 -5.88 15.45 -6.38
N LYS A 280 -6.17 16.74 -6.33
CA LYS A 280 -5.16 17.77 -6.62
C LYS A 280 -3.91 17.62 -5.75
N ALA A 281 -4.09 17.32 -4.47
CA ALA A 281 -2.97 17.07 -3.56
C ALA A 281 -2.20 15.80 -3.89
N VAL A 282 -2.89 14.69 -4.21
CA VAL A 282 -2.25 13.43 -4.58
C VAL A 282 -1.37 13.61 -5.81
N PHE A 283 -1.86 14.27 -6.86
CA PHE A 283 -1.07 14.53 -8.07
C PHE A 283 0.08 15.51 -7.81
N ALA A 284 -0.19 16.61 -7.10
CA ALA A 284 0.85 17.58 -6.75
C ALA A 284 1.95 16.94 -5.89
N MET A 285 1.58 16.16 -4.89
CA MET A 285 2.51 15.42 -4.05
C MET A 285 3.34 14.43 -4.88
N ALA A 286 2.69 13.59 -5.69
CA ALA A 286 3.36 12.61 -6.55
C ALA A 286 4.40 13.28 -7.46
N LYS A 287 4.06 14.44 -8.05
CA LYS A 287 4.94 15.22 -8.93
C LYS A 287 6.07 15.92 -8.15
N LEU A 288 5.76 16.57 -7.02
CA LEU A 288 6.74 17.33 -6.23
C LEU A 288 7.78 16.42 -5.54
N THR A 289 7.39 15.20 -5.18
CA THR A 289 8.27 14.25 -4.45
C THR A 289 8.81 13.14 -5.36
N ASP A 290 8.51 13.19 -6.66
CA ASP A 290 8.86 12.18 -7.67
C ASP A 290 8.48 10.74 -7.27
N LYS A 291 7.27 10.57 -6.71
CA LYS A 291 6.73 9.29 -6.25
C LYS A 291 5.71 8.70 -7.19
N GLN A 292 5.62 7.38 -7.19
CA GLN A 292 4.52 6.66 -7.83
C GLN A 292 3.43 6.37 -6.79
N VAL A 293 2.18 6.58 -7.17
CA VAL A 293 1.02 6.42 -6.29
C VAL A 293 0.06 5.41 -6.87
N PHE A 294 -0.41 4.51 -6.02
CA PHE A 294 -1.47 3.55 -6.32
C PHE A 294 -2.62 3.76 -5.35
N VAL A 295 -3.81 3.92 -5.87
CA VAL A 295 -4.99 4.28 -5.10
C VAL A 295 -6.10 3.29 -5.41
N THR A 296 -6.88 2.88 -4.42
CA THR A 296 -8.15 2.18 -4.67
C THR A 296 -9.34 3.08 -4.36
N THR A 297 -10.41 2.90 -5.11
CA THR A 297 -11.72 3.48 -4.82
C THR A 297 -12.85 2.62 -5.40
N HIS A 298 -14.02 2.70 -4.81
CA HIS A 298 -15.26 2.15 -5.33
C HIS A 298 -16.32 3.23 -5.57
N SER A 299 -15.98 4.51 -5.31
CA SER A 299 -16.91 5.63 -5.36
C SER A 299 -16.97 6.26 -6.76
N LYS A 300 -18.17 6.32 -7.35
CA LYS A 300 -18.44 7.06 -8.60
C LYS A 300 -18.21 8.56 -8.41
N GLU A 301 -18.59 9.10 -7.26
CA GLU A 301 -18.42 10.53 -6.95
C GLU A 301 -16.95 10.92 -6.93
N THR A 302 -16.09 10.07 -6.36
CA THR A 302 -14.63 10.29 -6.34
C THR A 302 -14.06 10.37 -7.76
N LEU A 303 -14.58 9.55 -8.70
CA LEU A 303 -14.17 9.57 -10.10
C LEU A 303 -14.67 10.80 -10.85
N LEU A 304 -15.90 11.26 -10.58
CA LEU A 304 -16.42 12.50 -11.14
C LEU A 304 -15.53 13.69 -10.75
N HIS A 305 -15.17 13.80 -9.47
CA HIS A 305 -14.29 14.87 -8.99
C HIS A 305 -12.82 14.71 -9.47
N LEU A 306 -12.35 13.49 -9.73
CA LEU A 306 -11.08 13.27 -10.42
C LEU A 306 -11.12 13.83 -11.84
N ASN A 307 -12.17 13.52 -12.59
CA ASN A 307 -12.36 14.05 -13.95
C ASN A 307 -12.44 15.59 -13.95
N GLU A 308 -13.22 16.20 -13.06
CA GLU A 308 -13.29 17.66 -12.91
C GLU A 308 -11.91 18.27 -12.61
N MET A 309 -11.15 17.69 -11.69
CA MET A 309 -9.81 18.15 -11.35
C MET A 309 -8.88 18.10 -12.56
N LEU A 310 -8.90 17.02 -13.34
CA LEU A 310 -8.10 16.89 -14.57
C LEU A 310 -8.50 17.86 -15.69
N GLN A 311 -9.74 18.30 -15.72
CA GLN A 311 -10.19 19.37 -16.64
C GLN A 311 -9.54 20.71 -16.28
N GLU A 312 -9.43 21.00 -14.98
CA GLU A 312 -8.83 22.25 -14.47
C GLU A 312 -7.29 22.22 -14.45
N THR A 313 -6.69 21.04 -14.42
CA THR A 313 -5.23 20.82 -14.33
C THR A 313 -4.77 19.83 -15.39
N PRO A 314 -4.79 20.22 -16.68
CA PRO A 314 -4.52 19.31 -17.81
C PRO A 314 -3.09 18.75 -17.80
N GLU A 315 -2.15 19.36 -17.07
CA GLU A 315 -0.77 18.91 -16.90
C GLU A 315 -0.62 17.59 -16.12
N TYR A 316 -1.71 17.08 -15.53
CA TYR A 316 -1.74 15.80 -14.82
C TYR A 316 -2.37 14.65 -15.64
N LYS A 317 -2.92 14.93 -16.82
CA LYS A 317 -3.66 13.93 -17.61
C LYS A 317 -2.81 12.71 -17.97
N GLU A 318 -1.59 12.94 -18.39
CA GLU A 318 -0.67 11.85 -18.77
C GLU A 318 -0.10 11.09 -17.56
N ASP A 319 -0.15 11.70 -16.39
CA ASP A 319 0.28 11.06 -15.14
C ASP A 319 -0.74 10.02 -14.62
N LEU A 320 -1.95 9.92 -15.22
CA LEU A 320 -3.03 9.04 -14.77
C LEU A 320 -3.13 7.76 -15.59
N ARG A 321 -3.32 6.64 -14.88
CA ARG A 321 -3.90 5.38 -15.41
C ARG A 321 -4.98 4.88 -14.45
N LEU A 322 -6.04 4.32 -15.02
CA LEU A 322 -7.11 3.69 -14.25
C LEU A 322 -7.22 2.22 -14.68
N TYR A 323 -7.57 1.38 -13.73
CA TYR A 323 -7.74 -0.05 -13.95
C TYR A 323 -8.98 -0.53 -13.21
N THR A 324 -9.99 -1.02 -13.93
CA THR A 324 -11.09 -1.73 -13.30
C THR A 324 -10.65 -3.15 -12.98
N ILE A 325 -10.62 -3.46 -11.70
CA ILE A 325 -10.34 -4.80 -11.20
C ILE A 325 -11.66 -5.53 -11.01
N GLU A 326 -11.87 -6.60 -11.76
CA GLU A 326 -13.13 -7.33 -11.77
C GLU A 326 -12.91 -8.84 -11.71
N ARG A 327 -13.76 -9.53 -10.96
CA ARG A 327 -13.80 -10.98 -10.91
C ARG A 327 -14.80 -11.50 -11.93
N THR A 328 -14.30 -12.14 -12.98
CA THR A 328 -15.11 -12.76 -14.03
C THR A 328 -15.29 -14.25 -13.76
N LEU A 329 -16.43 -14.82 -14.19
CA LEU A 329 -16.73 -16.24 -14.00
C LEU A 329 -15.78 -17.18 -14.78
N LYS A 330 -15.26 -16.72 -15.92
CA LYS A 330 -14.47 -17.56 -16.83
C LYS A 330 -12.96 -17.39 -16.68
N LYS A 331 -12.48 -16.18 -16.29
CA LYS A 331 -11.05 -15.83 -16.34
C LYS A 331 -10.49 -15.40 -14.98
N GLY A 332 -11.27 -15.58 -13.90
CA GLY A 332 -10.86 -15.10 -12.59
C GLY A 332 -10.81 -13.58 -12.52
N ILE A 333 -9.83 -13.02 -11.79
CA ILE A 333 -9.67 -11.57 -11.64
C ILE A 333 -8.95 -11.00 -12.87
N GLN A 334 -9.50 -9.95 -13.47
CA GLN A 334 -8.98 -9.25 -14.65
C GLN A 334 -8.82 -7.77 -14.36
N ALA A 335 -7.89 -7.11 -15.06
CA ALA A 335 -7.70 -5.66 -15.04
C ALA A 335 -8.01 -5.05 -16.40
N TYR A 336 -8.88 -4.05 -16.43
CA TYR A 336 -9.25 -3.32 -17.65
C TYR A 336 -8.73 -1.89 -17.55
N LYS A 337 -7.81 -1.52 -18.43
CA LYS A 337 -7.11 -0.23 -18.41
C LYS A 337 -7.90 0.89 -19.09
N TYR A 338 -7.86 2.08 -18.49
CA TYR A 338 -8.38 3.33 -19.07
C TYR A 338 -7.35 4.45 -18.91
N THR A 339 -7.39 5.41 -19.83
CA THR A 339 -6.70 6.71 -19.74
C THR A 339 -7.65 7.78 -19.19
N HIS A 340 -7.17 9.02 -19.05
CA HIS A 340 -8.03 10.16 -18.71
C HIS A 340 -9.14 10.39 -19.74
N GLU A 341 -8.92 10.06 -21.02
CA GLU A 341 -9.96 10.16 -22.07
C GLU A 341 -11.08 9.14 -21.84
N GLY A 342 -10.72 7.90 -21.46
CA GLY A 342 -11.69 6.88 -21.09
C GLY A 342 -12.52 7.29 -19.87
N LEU A 343 -11.89 7.87 -18.86
CA LEU A 343 -12.59 8.42 -17.69
C LEU A 343 -13.56 9.54 -18.09
N ARG A 344 -13.09 10.50 -18.91
CA ARG A 344 -13.92 11.60 -19.39
C ARG A 344 -15.12 11.09 -20.19
N GLY A 345 -14.88 10.18 -21.15
CA GLY A 345 -15.96 9.60 -21.94
C GLY A 345 -16.99 8.87 -21.10
N ALA A 346 -16.56 8.17 -20.05
CA ALA A 346 -17.46 7.51 -19.10
C ALA A 346 -18.28 8.52 -18.28
N CYS A 347 -17.66 9.58 -17.78
CA CYS A 347 -18.35 10.63 -17.03
C CYS A 347 -19.36 11.39 -17.91
N ASP A 348 -18.98 11.77 -19.14
CA ASP A 348 -19.81 12.54 -20.06
C ASP A 348 -21.06 11.76 -20.53
N ASN A 349 -20.95 10.42 -20.61
CA ASN A 349 -22.03 9.54 -21.08
C ASN A 349 -22.70 8.72 -19.96
N ASP A 350 -22.37 8.99 -18.70
CA ASP A 350 -22.88 8.25 -17.53
C ASP A 350 -22.62 6.73 -17.60
N VAL A 351 -21.49 6.32 -18.18
CA VAL A 351 -21.11 4.92 -18.33
C VAL A 351 -20.46 4.42 -17.04
N GLU A 352 -20.89 3.24 -16.58
CA GLU A 352 -20.29 2.60 -15.43
C GLU A 352 -18.94 1.96 -15.80
N ILE A 353 -17.84 2.41 -15.17
CA ILE A 353 -16.50 1.86 -15.40
C ILE A 353 -15.94 1.10 -14.19
N ARG A 354 -16.67 1.04 -13.06
CA ARG A 354 -16.26 0.25 -11.88
C ARG A 354 -16.63 -1.22 -12.01
N SER A 355 -17.41 -1.58 -13.03
CA SER A 355 -17.69 -2.94 -13.43
C SER A 355 -17.81 -3.01 -14.95
N VAL A 356 -17.31 -4.09 -15.54
CA VAL A 356 -17.48 -4.38 -16.97
C VAL A 356 -18.69 -5.28 -17.09
N VAL A 357 -19.78 -4.72 -17.60
CA VAL A 357 -20.97 -5.51 -17.93
C VAL A 357 -20.64 -6.33 -19.18
N LEU A 358 -20.39 -7.62 -18.98
CA LEU A 358 -20.22 -8.60 -20.05
C LEU A 358 -21.55 -9.28 -20.38
#